data_c8812c86558652d6f80e749f60a34ec0
#
_entry.id   c8812c86558652d6f80e749f60a34ec0
#
_cell.length_a   1.000
_cell.length_b   1.000
_cell.length_c   1.000
_cell.angle_alpha   90.00
_cell.angle_beta   90.00
_cell.angle_gamma   90.00
#
_symmetry.space_group_name_H-M   'P 1'
#
loop_
_entity.id
_entity.type
_entity.pdbx_description
1 polymer ?
#
loop_
_entity_poly.entity_id
_entity_poly.type
_entity_poly.pdbx_seq_one_letter_code
_entity_poly.pdbx_strand_id
1 'polypeptide(L)'
;GNGVTYPRVLKELTGFPVNNFGVSGENTYEIVDRSAEYGDQSGNIMIIEMGDNGTWENMDDLIEQYQNMLDEADCSNYIIISSTDDPNDTDQIWGESGYEPGMQDTWYEAALKDAFGEHVVTARKYLIENGLSINGLDETDEDRERAEKGLISLQLRNYWIDNTHLNGYGYRAQAYAVYEKGIELGYWFANGGDVTSDSWVVVEDDVIQADYTGMASNEYGWWYFNDGILDESYTGMASNEYGWWYMTNGT
;
A
#
# COMPACT_ATOMS: atom_id res chain seq x y z
N GLY A 1 18.98 -15.36 2.43
CA GLY A 1 18.00 -14.43 2.94
C GLY A 1 16.82 -15.16 3.53
N ASN A 2 16.37 -14.76 4.71
CA ASN A 2 15.30 -15.44 5.45
C ASN A 2 13.88 -15.18 4.93
N GLY A 3 13.71 -14.94 3.62
CA GLY A 3 12.39 -14.95 2.98
C GLY A 3 11.40 -13.90 3.47
N VAL A 4 11.84 -12.77 4.05
CA VAL A 4 10.98 -11.64 4.32
C VAL A 4 10.79 -10.87 3.02
N THR A 5 9.56 -10.90 2.50
CA THR A 5 9.14 -10.12 1.34
C THR A 5 7.91 -9.32 1.72
N TYR A 6 7.69 -8.17 1.07
CA TYR A 6 6.52 -7.36 1.43
C TYR A 6 5.18 -8.09 1.23
N PRO A 7 4.96 -8.92 0.19
CA PRO A 7 3.69 -9.66 0.05
C PRO A 7 3.43 -10.64 1.20
N ARG A 8 4.50 -11.26 1.74
CA ARG A 8 4.34 -12.15 2.88
C ARG A 8 3.96 -11.39 4.15
N VAL A 9 4.62 -10.26 4.41
CA VAL A 9 4.30 -9.42 5.58
C VAL A 9 2.90 -8.83 5.44
N LEU A 10 2.52 -8.37 4.24
CA LEU A 10 1.18 -7.85 3.96
C LEU A 10 0.11 -8.90 4.24
N LYS A 11 0.33 -10.17 3.85
CA LYS A 11 -0.56 -11.27 4.20
C LYS A 11 -0.72 -11.45 5.72
N GLU A 12 0.37 -11.30 6.48
CA GLU A 12 0.34 -11.38 7.95
C GLU A 12 -0.42 -10.19 8.57
N LEU A 13 -0.31 -8.99 7.98
CA LEU A 13 -0.98 -7.78 8.46
C LEU A 13 -2.47 -7.76 8.15
N THR A 14 -2.85 -8.17 6.95
CA THR A 14 -4.24 -8.09 6.47
C THR A 14 -5.08 -9.33 6.80
N GLY A 15 -4.43 -10.48 7.01
CA GLY A 15 -5.12 -11.78 7.06
C GLY A 15 -5.61 -12.30 5.69
N PHE A 16 -5.54 -11.48 4.62
CA PHE A 16 -5.99 -11.89 3.30
C PHE A 16 -5.00 -12.82 2.58
N PRO A 17 -5.47 -13.68 1.67
CA PRO A 17 -4.61 -14.39 0.75
C PRO A 17 -3.85 -13.39 -0.13
N VAL A 18 -2.52 -13.42 -0.11
CA VAL A 18 -1.67 -12.60 -0.98
C VAL A 18 -0.87 -13.52 -1.90
N ASN A 19 -1.05 -13.36 -3.20
CA ASN A 19 -0.30 -14.06 -4.23
C ASN A 19 0.85 -13.17 -4.72
N ASN A 20 2.06 -13.69 -4.72
CA ASN A 20 3.21 -12.96 -5.24
C ASN A 20 3.51 -13.43 -6.67
N PHE A 21 3.32 -12.55 -7.62
CA PHE A 21 3.58 -12.78 -9.04
C PHE A 21 4.88 -12.12 -9.53
N GLY A 22 5.65 -11.49 -8.65
CA GLY A 22 6.93 -10.86 -9.03
C GLY A 22 7.95 -11.88 -9.53
N VAL A 23 8.57 -11.56 -10.65
CA VAL A 23 9.67 -12.33 -11.25
C VAL A 23 10.92 -11.46 -11.29
N SER A 24 12.02 -11.99 -10.77
CA SER A 24 13.28 -11.22 -10.67
C SER A 24 13.83 -10.87 -12.05
N GLY A 25 14.15 -9.58 -12.24
CA GLY A 25 14.80 -9.08 -13.44
C GLY A 25 13.87 -8.76 -14.59
N GLU A 26 12.56 -8.97 -14.47
CA GLU A 26 11.60 -8.56 -15.50
C GLU A 26 11.59 -7.04 -15.66
N ASN A 27 11.56 -6.60 -16.91
CA ASN A 27 11.28 -5.21 -17.28
C ASN A 27 9.79 -4.94 -17.36
N THR A 28 9.40 -3.70 -17.61
CA THR A 28 7.98 -3.30 -17.56
C THR A 28 7.13 -4.01 -18.62
N TYR A 29 7.60 -4.14 -19.86
CA TYR A 29 6.86 -4.84 -20.92
C TYR A 29 6.65 -6.33 -20.60
N GLU A 30 7.65 -7.00 -20.04
CA GLU A 30 7.55 -8.41 -19.63
C GLU A 30 6.52 -8.58 -18.50
N ILE A 31 6.47 -7.61 -17.57
CA ILE A 31 5.47 -7.60 -16.49
C ILE A 31 4.06 -7.43 -17.06
N VAL A 32 3.86 -6.47 -17.98
CA VAL A 32 2.56 -6.22 -18.63
C VAL A 32 2.11 -7.45 -19.43
N ASP A 33 2.96 -7.99 -20.30
CA ASP A 33 2.64 -9.17 -21.11
C ASP A 33 2.24 -10.36 -20.24
N ARG A 34 2.96 -10.59 -19.13
CA ARG A 34 2.66 -11.69 -18.23
C ARG A 34 1.41 -11.44 -17.40
N SER A 35 1.10 -10.18 -17.03
CA SER A 35 -0.10 -9.86 -16.27
C SER A 35 -1.38 -10.21 -17.03
N ALA A 36 -1.38 -10.07 -18.35
CA ALA A 36 -2.49 -10.45 -19.23
C ALA A 36 -2.87 -11.95 -19.12
N GLU A 37 -1.89 -12.82 -18.75
CA GLU A 37 -2.15 -14.25 -18.57
C GLU A 37 -3.06 -14.57 -17.37
N TYR A 38 -3.17 -13.64 -16.40
CA TYR A 38 -3.99 -13.85 -15.19
C TYR A 38 -5.47 -13.51 -15.39
N GLY A 39 -5.82 -12.86 -16.51
CA GLY A 39 -7.20 -12.51 -16.86
C GLY A 39 -7.87 -11.55 -15.89
N ASP A 40 -9.20 -11.62 -15.82
CA ASP A 40 -10.04 -10.75 -15.00
C ASP A 40 -9.65 -10.78 -13.51
N GLN A 41 -9.36 -9.60 -12.96
CA GLN A 41 -9.01 -9.37 -11.56
C GLN A 41 -10.01 -8.41 -10.87
N SER A 42 -11.18 -8.19 -11.43
CA SER A 42 -12.20 -7.27 -10.91
C SER A 42 -12.61 -7.56 -9.45
N GLY A 43 -12.48 -8.81 -9.00
CA GLY A 43 -12.74 -9.23 -7.63
C GLY A 43 -11.51 -9.19 -6.70
N ASN A 44 -10.38 -8.66 -7.15
CA ASN A 44 -9.12 -8.65 -6.42
C ASN A 44 -8.60 -7.22 -6.21
N ILE A 45 -7.57 -7.10 -5.39
CA ILE A 45 -6.78 -5.87 -5.24
C ILE A 45 -5.43 -6.12 -5.92
N MET A 46 -5.10 -5.34 -6.93
CA MET A 46 -3.80 -5.40 -7.59
C MET A 46 -2.81 -4.46 -6.91
N ILE A 47 -1.62 -4.97 -6.57
CA ILE A 47 -0.53 -4.17 -6.05
C ILE A 47 0.61 -4.25 -7.04
N ILE A 48 0.95 -3.12 -7.65
CA ILE A 48 1.87 -3.05 -8.78
C ILE A 48 3.08 -2.20 -8.42
N GLU A 49 4.26 -2.76 -8.62
CA GLU A 49 5.55 -2.08 -8.51
C GLU A 49 6.38 -2.46 -9.73
N MET A 50 6.68 -1.50 -10.60
CA MET A 50 7.49 -1.72 -11.79
C MET A 50 8.16 -0.41 -12.22
N GLY A 51 9.19 -0.52 -13.08
CA GLY A 51 9.92 0.63 -13.63
C GLY A 51 11.42 0.57 -13.39
N ASP A 52 11.87 -0.01 -12.27
CA ASP A 52 13.29 -0.02 -11.88
C ASP A 52 14.20 -0.80 -12.87
N ASN A 53 13.67 -1.83 -13.51
CA ASN A 53 14.41 -2.60 -14.52
C ASN A 53 14.31 -2.01 -15.94
N GLY A 54 13.72 -0.81 -16.06
CA GLY A 54 13.67 -0.08 -17.33
C GLY A 54 12.68 -0.63 -18.35
N THR A 55 12.96 -0.35 -19.61
CA THR A 55 12.15 -0.67 -20.79
C THR A 55 10.86 0.16 -20.84
N TRP A 56 10.99 1.43 -20.53
CA TRP A 56 10.01 2.47 -20.80
C TRP A 56 10.77 3.68 -21.35
N GLU A 57 10.15 4.41 -22.29
CA GLU A 57 10.80 5.50 -23.03
C GLU A 57 10.78 6.82 -22.24
N ASN A 58 9.68 7.05 -21.52
CA ASN A 58 9.41 8.24 -20.74
C ASN A 58 8.25 7.95 -19.76
N MET A 59 7.90 8.92 -18.90
CA MET A 59 6.84 8.73 -17.91
C MET A 59 5.47 8.45 -18.51
N ASP A 60 5.14 9.05 -19.67
CA ASP A 60 3.85 8.82 -20.32
C ASP A 60 3.72 7.34 -20.78
N ASP A 61 4.82 6.78 -21.33
CA ASP A 61 4.89 5.36 -21.71
C ASP A 61 4.75 4.45 -20.49
N LEU A 62 5.45 4.75 -19.39
CA LEU A 62 5.33 3.97 -18.16
C LEU A 62 3.91 4.03 -17.58
N ILE A 63 3.30 5.19 -17.54
CA ILE A 63 1.92 5.39 -17.07
C ILE A 63 0.95 4.61 -17.95
N GLU A 64 1.10 4.65 -19.28
CA GLU A 64 0.29 3.88 -20.23
C GLU A 64 0.41 2.37 -19.94
N GLN A 65 1.60 1.87 -19.63
CA GLN A 65 1.81 0.47 -19.27
C GLN A 65 1.04 0.08 -17.99
N TYR A 66 1.06 0.92 -16.94
CA TYR A 66 0.24 0.71 -15.74
C TYR A 66 -1.27 0.69 -16.06
N GLN A 67 -1.74 1.66 -16.85
CA GLN A 67 -3.14 1.76 -17.25
C GLN A 67 -3.58 0.53 -18.04
N ASN A 68 -2.77 0.09 -19.00
CA ASN A 68 -3.05 -1.10 -19.79
C ASN A 68 -3.18 -2.36 -18.92
N MET A 69 -2.30 -2.53 -17.91
CA MET A 69 -2.42 -3.65 -16.97
C MET A 69 -3.75 -3.64 -16.21
N LEU A 70 -4.17 -2.47 -15.73
CA LEU A 70 -5.41 -2.33 -14.97
C LEU A 70 -6.64 -2.55 -15.85
N ASP A 71 -6.62 -2.00 -17.07
CA ASP A 71 -7.72 -2.13 -18.06
C ASP A 71 -7.88 -3.58 -18.53
N GLU A 72 -6.77 -4.26 -18.88
CA GLU A 72 -6.81 -5.67 -19.29
C GLU A 72 -7.26 -6.60 -18.16
N ALA A 73 -6.94 -6.27 -16.94
CA ALA A 73 -7.34 -7.01 -15.74
C ALA A 73 -8.77 -6.69 -15.29
N ASP A 74 -9.45 -5.69 -15.86
CA ASP A 74 -10.73 -5.14 -15.37
C ASP A 74 -10.68 -4.80 -13.85
N CYS A 75 -9.54 -4.30 -13.38
CA CYS A 75 -9.27 -4.12 -11.95
C CYS A 75 -9.35 -2.64 -11.55
N SER A 76 -10.38 -2.29 -10.78
CA SER A 76 -10.58 -0.95 -10.22
C SER A 76 -9.96 -0.77 -8.82
N ASN A 77 -9.69 -1.86 -8.12
CA ASN A 77 -9.08 -1.81 -6.79
C ASN A 77 -7.58 -2.08 -6.90
N TYR A 78 -6.76 -1.04 -6.78
CA TYR A 78 -5.32 -1.21 -6.96
C TYR A 78 -4.50 -0.27 -6.07
N ILE A 79 -3.23 -0.62 -5.89
CA ILE A 79 -2.22 0.22 -5.25
C ILE A 79 -0.97 0.20 -6.14
N ILE A 80 -0.44 1.38 -6.46
CA ILE A 80 0.82 1.54 -7.17
C ILE A 80 1.89 1.94 -6.17
N ILE A 81 2.97 1.18 -6.13
CA ILE A 81 4.14 1.48 -5.31
C ILE A 81 5.16 2.19 -6.19
N SER A 82 5.57 3.40 -5.79
CA SER A 82 6.67 4.10 -6.47
C SER A 82 7.99 3.41 -6.19
N SER A 83 8.97 3.62 -7.08
CA SER A 83 10.35 3.20 -6.85
C SER A 83 10.90 3.72 -5.52
N THR A 84 11.88 3.01 -4.99
CA THR A 84 12.77 3.52 -3.95
C THR A 84 13.92 4.31 -4.58
N ASP A 85 14.73 5.01 -3.77
CA ASP A 85 15.95 5.66 -4.23
C ASP A 85 17.03 4.63 -4.59
N ASP A 86 17.97 4.99 -5.46
CA ASP A 86 19.25 4.31 -5.61
C ASP A 86 20.27 4.92 -4.62
N PRO A 87 20.89 4.13 -3.74
CA PRO A 87 21.83 4.66 -2.76
C PRO A 87 23.13 5.23 -3.36
N ASN A 88 23.43 4.90 -4.61
CA ASN A 88 24.65 5.32 -5.31
C ASN A 88 24.39 6.37 -6.39
N ASP A 89 23.17 6.48 -6.88
CA ASP A 89 22.81 7.36 -7.99
C ASP A 89 21.58 8.19 -7.66
N THR A 90 21.83 9.30 -6.95
CA THR A 90 20.79 10.26 -6.63
C THR A 90 20.29 11.01 -7.87
N ASP A 91 21.06 11.01 -8.96
CA ASP A 91 20.68 11.70 -10.19
C ASP A 91 19.57 10.97 -10.95
N GLN A 92 19.41 9.66 -10.76
CA GLN A 92 18.32 8.91 -11.38
C GLN A 92 16.93 9.39 -10.94
N ILE A 93 16.75 9.66 -9.66
CA ILE A 93 15.45 10.10 -9.13
C ILE A 93 15.29 11.62 -9.13
N TRP A 94 16.39 12.37 -9.16
CA TRP A 94 16.40 13.84 -9.14
C TRP A 94 16.81 14.48 -10.47
N GLY A 95 17.14 13.67 -11.48
CA GLY A 95 17.82 14.07 -12.72
C GLY A 95 17.07 15.04 -13.62
N GLU A 96 15.84 15.38 -13.32
CA GLU A 96 15.09 16.38 -14.04
C GLU A 96 15.26 17.77 -13.40
N SER A 97 15.49 18.76 -14.25
CA SER A 97 15.65 20.14 -13.84
C SER A 97 14.46 20.66 -13.05
N GLY A 98 14.68 21.07 -11.82
CA GLY A 98 13.65 21.67 -10.95
C GLY A 98 13.28 20.83 -9.73
N TYR A 99 13.80 19.64 -9.60
CA TYR A 99 13.66 18.86 -8.38
C TYR A 99 14.92 19.01 -7.52
N GLU A 100 14.72 19.33 -6.26
CA GLU A 100 15.78 19.45 -5.27
C GLU A 100 15.77 18.22 -4.35
N PRO A 101 16.93 17.66 -3.97
CA PRO A 101 16.99 16.54 -3.03
C PRO A 101 16.28 16.85 -1.72
N GLY A 102 15.61 15.86 -1.15
CA GLY A 102 14.89 15.99 0.11
C GLY A 102 13.59 15.20 0.15
N MET A 103 12.64 15.63 0.96
CA MET A 103 11.36 14.93 1.19
C MET A 103 10.24 15.33 0.21
N GLN A 104 10.46 16.26 -0.71
CA GLN A 104 9.50 16.56 -1.79
C GLN A 104 9.35 15.35 -2.72
N ASP A 105 8.28 15.33 -3.50
CA ASP A 105 8.12 14.29 -4.53
C ASP A 105 9.23 14.42 -5.57
N THR A 106 9.76 13.26 -6.00
CA THR A 106 10.58 13.20 -7.21
C THR A 106 9.71 13.45 -8.44
N TRP A 107 10.32 13.73 -9.58
CA TRP A 107 9.58 13.82 -10.85
C TRP A 107 8.78 12.55 -11.14
N TYR A 108 9.33 11.38 -10.79
CA TYR A 108 8.71 10.07 -10.93
C TYR A 108 7.48 9.92 -9.99
N GLU A 109 7.65 10.23 -8.70
CA GLU A 109 6.57 10.18 -7.71
C GLU A 109 5.44 11.16 -8.07
N ALA A 110 5.80 12.38 -8.50
CA ALA A 110 4.84 13.39 -8.90
C ALA A 110 4.01 12.95 -10.11
N ALA A 111 4.64 12.37 -11.13
CA ALA A 111 3.96 11.88 -12.32
C ALA A 111 3.01 10.71 -12.03
N LEU A 112 3.42 9.76 -11.18
CA LEU A 112 2.52 8.68 -10.75
C LEU A 112 1.32 9.22 -9.96
N LYS A 113 1.53 10.17 -9.05
CA LYS A 113 0.44 10.80 -8.29
C LYS A 113 -0.52 11.60 -9.17
N ASP A 114 0.00 12.26 -10.20
CA ASP A 114 -0.85 12.98 -11.16
C ASP A 114 -1.74 12.03 -11.96
N ALA A 115 -1.22 10.86 -12.31
CA ALA A 115 -1.93 9.86 -13.10
C ALA A 115 -2.90 8.98 -12.28
N PHE A 116 -2.53 8.58 -11.06
CA PHE A 116 -3.23 7.55 -10.27
C PHE A 116 -3.73 8.05 -8.92
N GLY A 117 -3.50 9.33 -8.58
CA GLY A 117 -4.07 9.98 -7.41
C GLY A 117 -3.74 9.28 -6.09
N GLU A 118 -4.79 9.03 -5.33
CA GLU A 118 -4.70 8.43 -3.99
C GLU A 118 -4.22 6.98 -3.97
N HIS A 119 -4.24 6.29 -5.11
CA HIS A 119 -3.79 4.90 -5.23
C HIS A 119 -2.26 4.75 -5.15
N VAL A 120 -1.50 5.83 -5.08
CA VAL A 120 -0.03 5.80 -5.10
C VAL A 120 0.53 5.76 -3.67
N VAL A 121 1.41 4.80 -3.42
CA VAL A 121 2.31 4.75 -2.26
C VAL A 121 3.66 5.29 -2.66
N THR A 122 4.09 6.40 -2.06
CA THR A 122 5.46 6.90 -2.19
C THR A 122 6.39 6.15 -1.25
N ALA A 123 6.83 4.95 -1.69
CA ALA A 123 7.60 4.01 -0.88
C ALA A 123 8.85 4.66 -0.27
N ARG A 124 9.61 5.41 -1.06
CA ARG A 124 10.81 6.12 -0.62
C ARG A 124 10.53 6.99 0.62
N LYS A 125 9.55 7.87 0.54
CA LYS A 125 9.20 8.78 1.65
C LYS A 125 8.75 8.02 2.88
N TYR A 126 7.87 7.03 2.69
CA TYR A 126 7.36 6.23 3.78
C TYR A 126 8.49 5.48 4.52
N LEU A 127 9.46 4.91 3.78
CA LEU A 127 10.59 4.23 4.36
C LEU A 127 11.52 5.19 5.12
N ILE A 128 11.72 6.41 4.62
CA ILE A 128 12.50 7.43 5.33
C ILE A 128 11.84 7.81 6.65
N GLU A 129 10.54 8.06 6.64
CA GLU A 129 9.80 8.56 7.81
C GLU A 129 9.53 7.47 8.84
N ASN A 130 9.22 6.25 8.42
CA ASN A 130 8.67 5.21 9.28
C ASN A 130 9.53 3.94 9.35
N GLY A 131 10.44 3.74 8.38
CA GLY A 131 11.11 2.45 8.20
C GLY A 131 11.95 2.00 9.39
N LEU A 132 12.65 2.90 10.06
CA LEU A 132 13.44 2.57 11.25
C LEU A 132 12.52 2.25 12.44
N SER A 133 11.53 3.09 12.71
CA SER A 133 10.62 2.95 13.86
C SER A 133 9.79 1.66 13.80
N ILE A 134 9.26 1.30 12.62
CA ILE A 134 8.52 0.04 12.39
C ILE A 134 9.36 -1.19 12.76
N ASN A 135 10.66 -1.08 12.58
CA ASN A 135 11.60 -2.18 12.87
C ASN A 135 12.29 -2.06 14.24
N GLY A 136 11.99 -1.03 15.03
CA GLY A 136 12.64 -0.78 16.33
C GLY A 136 14.14 -0.52 16.19
N LEU A 137 14.56 0.09 15.08
CA LEU A 137 15.95 0.47 14.82
C LEU A 137 16.19 1.89 15.30
N ASP A 138 17.37 2.09 15.93
CA ASP A 138 17.79 3.42 16.33
C ASP A 138 18.31 4.22 15.13
N GLU A 139 17.88 5.47 15.03
CA GLU A 139 18.34 6.40 14.00
C GLU A 139 19.78 6.85 14.30
N THR A 140 20.65 6.75 13.31
CA THR A 140 22.04 7.21 13.36
C THR A 140 22.21 8.61 12.76
N ASP A 141 23.40 9.21 12.93
CA ASP A 141 23.73 10.48 12.26
C ASP A 141 23.70 10.33 10.73
N GLU A 142 24.16 9.17 10.20
CA GLU A 142 24.12 8.86 8.77
C GLU A 142 22.67 8.78 8.26
N ASP A 143 21.76 8.20 9.03
CA ASP A 143 20.35 8.10 8.63
C ASP A 143 19.72 9.48 8.52
N ARG A 144 20.00 10.40 9.45
CA ARG A 144 19.53 11.79 9.39
C ARG A 144 20.08 12.52 8.18
N GLU A 145 21.40 12.42 7.91
CA GLU A 145 22.01 13.03 6.73
C GLU A 145 21.42 12.48 5.42
N ARG A 146 21.08 11.20 5.39
CA ARG A 146 20.42 10.58 4.25
C ARG A 146 18.99 11.08 4.10
N ALA A 147 18.22 11.11 5.17
CA ALA A 147 16.84 11.60 5.16
C ALA A 147 16.75 13.06 4.68
N GLU A 148 17.66 13.93 5.11
CA GLU A 148 17.74 15.33 4.62
C GLU A 148 17.95 15.41 3.10
N LYS A 149 18.59 14.40 2.52
CA LYS A 149 18.79 14.26 1.06
C LYS A 149 17.67 13.49 0.36
N GLY A 150 16.65 13.06 1.09
CA GLY A 150 15.56 12.23 0.55
C GLY A 150 15.96 10.80 0.23
N LEU A 151 16.98 10.28 0.91
CA LEU A 151 17.50 8.92 0.73
C LEU A 151 17.10 8.01 1.88
N ILE A 152 16.76 6.77 1.54
CA ILE A 152 16.39 5.71 2.49
C ILE A 152 17.61 5.32 3.33
N SER A 153 17.42 5.03 4.62
CA SER A 153 18.45 4.49 5.51
C SER A 153 19.11 3.23 4.94
N LEU A 154 20.43 3.13 5.03
CA LEU A 154 21.16 1.92 4.66
C LEU A 154 20.84 0.73 5.57
N GLN A 155 20.32 0.97 6.78
CA GLN A 155 19.83 -0.10 7.66
C GLN A 155 18.64 -0.87 7.05
N LEU A 156 17.92 -0.28 6.08
CA LEU A 156 16.79 -0.88 5.38
C LEU A 156 17.18 -1.56 4.06
N ARG A 157 18.45 -1.48 3.67
CA ARG A 157 18.94 -1.96 2.39
C ARG A 157 19.82 -3.20 2.52
N ASN A 158 19.94 -3.93 1.43
CA ASN A 158 20.81 -5.09 1.28
C ASN A 158 22.27 -4.68 1.03
N TYR A 159 22.69 -3.59 1.66
CA TYR A 159 23.90 -2.82 1.41
C TYR A 159 25.18 -3.68 1.18
N TRP A 160 25.31 -4.78 1.93
CA TRP A 160 26.47 -5.65 1.84
C TRP A 160 26.46 -6.65 0.66
N ILE A 161 25.35 -6.73 -0.07
CA ILE A 161 25.16 -7.70 -1.16
C ILE A 161 25.09 -7.00 -2.51
N ASP A 162 24.14 -6.11 -2.70
CA ASP A 162 23.89 -5.47 -3.98
C ASP A 162 23.61 -3.97 -3.92
N ASN A 163 23.44 -3.43 -2.72
CA ASN A 163 23.24 -2.00 -2.48
C ASN A 163 21.94 -1.38 -3.05
N THR A 164 21.21 -2.11 -3.86
CA THR A 164 20.00 -1.65 -4.56
C THR A 164 18.72 -2.15 -3.86
N HIS A 165 18.65 -3.44 -3.55
CA HIS A 165 17.46 -4.03 -2.99
C HIS A 165 17.27 -3.68 -1.51
N LEU A 166 16.03 -3.66 -1.08
CA LEU A 166 15.67 -3.63 0.33
C LEU A 166 16.07 -4.94 1.01
N ASN A 167 16.43 -4.87 2.28
CA ASN A 167 16.59 -6.05 3.13
C ASN A 167 15.25 -6.41 3.80
N GLY A 168 15.25 -7.37 4.73
CA GLY A 168 14.03 -7.79 5.44
C GLY A 168 13.35 -6.66 6.23
N TYR A 169 14.10 -5.70 6.76
CA TYR A 169 13.55 -4.52 7.44
C TYR A 169 12.88 -3.56 6.45
N GLY A 170 13.53 -3.30 5.31
CA GLY A 170 12.97 -2.46 4.25
C GLY A 170 11.69 -3.05 3.67
N TYR A 171 11.67 -4.34 3.32
CA TYR A 171 10.46 -5.01 2.84
C TYR A 171 9.34 -5.08 3.86
N ARG A 172 9.68 -5.16 5.16
CA ARG A 172 8.67 -5.05 6.21
C ARG A 172 8.05 -3.66 6.22
N ALA A 173 8.84 -2.60 6.20
CA ALA A 173 8.35 -1.23 6.16
C ALA A 173 7.54 -0.94 4.90
N GLN A 174 7.95 -1.46 3.74
CA GLN A 174 7.18 -1.35 2.49
C GLN A 174 5.80 -2.04 2.61
N ALA A 175 5.74 -3.19 3.29
CA ALA A 175 4.46 -3.85 3.56
C ALA A 175 3.53 -3.00 4.44
N TYR A 176 4.06 -2.30 5.43
CA TYR A 176 3.28 -1.36 6.24
C TYR A 176 2.78 -0.17 5.42
N ALA A 177 3.59 0.37 4.52
CA ALA A 177 3.17 1.44 3.62
C ALA A 177 1.97 1.02 2.75
N VAL A 178 2.03 -0.17 2.18
CA VAL A 178 0.91 -0.75 1.40
C VAL A 178 -0.29 -1.04 2.29
N TYR A 179 -0.05 -1.56 3.50
CA TYR A 179 -1.10 -1.86 4.47
C TYR A 179 -1.89 -0.61 4.87
N GLU A 180 -1.21 0.47 5.23
CA GLU A 180 -1.84 1.74 5.59
C GLU A 180 -2.58 2.35 4.40
N LYS A 181 -2.02 2.27 3.18
CA LYS A 181 -2.68 2.72 1.97
C LYS A 181 -3.98 1.95 1.70
N GLY A 182 -3.97 0.66 1.88
CA GLY A 182 -5.18 -0.14 1.69
C GLY A 182 -6.26 0.11 2.74
N ILE A 183 -5.88 0.52 3.97
CA ILE A 183 -6.84 1.03 4.97
C ILE A 183 -7.43 2.37 4.49
N GLU A 184 -6.58 3.30 4.02
CA GLU A 184 -7.00 4.60 3.49
C GLU A 184 -8.00 4.45 2.32
N LEU A 185 -7.76 3.46 1.44
CA LEU A 185 -8.63 3.15 0.29
C LEU A 185 -9.83 2.26 0.63
N GLY A 186 -9.97 1.83 1.90
CA GLY A 186 -11.06 0.96 2.33
C GLY A 186 -10.95 -0.50 1.87
N TYR A 187 -9.75 -0.95 1.49
CA TYR A 187 -9.53 -2.32 1.00
C TYR A 187 -9.44 -3.36 2.11
N TRP A 188 -9.02 -2.98 3.30
CA TRP A 188 -8.94 -3.82 4.50
C TRP A 188 -8.92 -2.97 5.77
N PHE A 189 -9.04 -3.61 6.94
CA PHE A 189 -9.16 -2.98 8.23
C PHE A 189 -7.84 -2.82 8.98
N ALA A 190 -7.75 -1.78 9.82
CA ALA A 190 -6.54 -1.40 10.57
C ALA A 190 -6.01 -2.46 11.54
N ASN A 191 -6.78 -3.45 11.93
CA ASN A 191 -6.41 -4.41 12.98
C ASN A 191 -6.35 -5.87 12.51
N GLY A 192 -6.26 -6.13 11.20
CA GLY A 192 -6.26 -7.50 10.67
C GLY A 192 -7.47 -8.29 11.21
N GLY A 193 -8.56 -7.60 11.49
CA GLY A 193 -9.77 -8.26 11.95
C GLY A 193 -10.07 -9.38 10.98
N ASP A 194 -10.41 -10.54 11.52
CA ASP A 194 -10.89 -11.68 10.75
C ASP A 194 -12.14 -11.29 9.97
N VAL A 195 -11.97 -10.48 8.90
CA VAL A 195 -13.02 -10.27 7.91
C VAL A 195 -13.10 -11.58 7.14
N THR A 196 -13.87 -12.48 7.69
CA THR A 196 -14.26 -13.69 6.99
C THR A 196 -15.30 -13.30 5.94
N SER A 197 -15.53 -14.14 4.94
CA SER A 197 -16.63 -13.97 3.97
C SER A 197 -18.01 -13.77 4.63
N ASP A 198 -18.12 -14.04 5.91
CA ASP A 198 -19.33 -13.93 6.71
C ASP A 198 -19.36 -12.69 7.61
N SER A 199 -18.29 -11.85 7.60
CA SER A 199 -18.26 -10.63 8.40
C SER A 199 -19.14 -9.53 7.75
N TRP A 200 -19.98 -8.91 8.55
CA TRP A 200 -20.73 -7.75 8.11
C TRP A 200 -19.87 -6.51 8.25
N VAL A 201 -19.86 -5.69 7.21
CA VAL A 201 -19.08 -4.45 7.13
C VAL A 201 -19.97 -3.29 6.74
N VAL A 202 -19.57 -2.08 7.11
CA VAL A 202 -20.24 -0.86 6.65
C VAL A 202 -19.69 -0.49 5.28
N VAL A 203 -20.59 -0.29 4.31
CA VAL A 203 -20.25 0.14 2.95
C VAL A 203 -21.03 1.39 2.64
N GLU A 204 -20.37 2.43 2.17
CA GLU A 204 -20.96 3.67 1.67
C GLU A 204 -20.33 3.99 0.31
N ASP A 205 -21.16 4.23 -0.71
CA ASP A 205 -20.73 4.50 -2.08
C ASP A 205 -19.74 3.45 -2.65
N ASP A 206 -20.02 2.17 -2.38
CA ASP A 206 -19.18 1.00 -2.75
C ASP A 206 -17.81 0.94 -2.06
N VAL A 207 -17.56 1.77 -1.06
CA VAL A 207 -16.33 1.79 -0.25
C VAL A 207 -16.60 1.25 1.15
N ILE A 208 -15.74 0.32 1.60
CA ILE A 208 -15.80 -0.18 2.98
C ILE A 208 -15.34 0.93 3.93
N GLN A 209 -16.16 1.24 4.91
CA GLN A 209 -15.88 2.25 5.95
C GLN A 209 -15.09 1.60 7.10
N ALA A 210 -13.80 1.39 6.90
CA ALA A 210 -12.95 0.61 7.80
C ALA A 210 -12.72 1.24 9.19
N ASP A 211 -12.94 2.54 9.34
CA ASP A 211 -12.82 3.29 10.59
C ASP A 211 -14.18 3.65 11.23
N TYR A 212 -15.28 3.18 10.64
CA TYR A 212 -16.60 3.48 11.13
C TYR A 212 -16.86 2.81 12.47
N THR A 213 -17.22 3.61 13.47
CA THR A 213 -17.68 3.10 14.78
C THR A 213 -19.02 3.72 15.12
N GLY A 214 -20.05 2.90 15.26
CA GLY A 214 -21.39 3.36 15.50
C GLY A 214 -22.47 2.42 14.99
N MET A 215 -23.71 2.94 14.90
CA MET A 215 -24.84 2.17 14.40
C MET A 215 -25.03 2.36 12.90
N ALA A 216 -25.08 1.27 12.15
CA ALA A 216 -25.49 1.26 10.75
C ALA A 216 -26.66 0.29 10.55
N SER A 217 -27.45 0.50 9.49
CA SER A 217 -28.63 -0.31 9.22
C SER A 217 -28.66 -0.89 7.82
N ASN A 218 -29.39 -1.98 7.67
CA ASN A 218 -29.76 -2.57 6.40
C ASN A 218 -31.26 -2.96 6.42
N GLU A 219 -31.73 -3.71 5.44
CA GLU A 219 -33.11 -4.20 5.34
C GLU A 219 -33.56 -5.11 6.51
N TYR A 220 -32.60 -5.63 7.30
CA TYR A 220 -32.86 -6.55 8.42
C TYR A 220 -32.84 -5.86 9.79
N GLY A 221 -32.27 -4.63 9.93
CA GLY A 221 -32.26 -3.92 11.20
C GLY A 221 -31.08 -2.97 11.39
N TRP A 222 -30.80 -2.69 12.66
CA TRP A 222 -29.71 -1.84 13.12
C TRP A 222 -28.66 -2.68 13.85
N TRP A 223 -27.41 -2.44 13.53
CA TRP A 223 -26.27 -3.16 14.08
C TRP A 223 -25.22 -2.18 14.58
N TYR A 224 -24.43 -2.59 15.56
CA TYR A 224 -23.30 -1.81 16.05
C TYR A 224 -22.01 -2.29 15.44
N PHE A 225 -21.26 -1.38 14.88
CA PHE A 225 -19.96 -1.62 14.25
C PHE A 225 -18.86 -0.95 15.06
N ASN A 226 -17.71 -1.58 15.12
CA ASN A 226 -16.47 -1.05 15.69
C ASN A 226 -15.36 -1.23 14.69
N ASP A 227 -14.67 -0.13 14.31
CA ASP A 227 -13.65 -0.13 13.27
C ASP A 227 -14.14 -0.85 11.99
N GLY A 228 -15.32 -0.48 11.51
CA GLY A 228 -15.93 -0.97 10.27
C GLY A 228 -16.52 -2.38 10.29
N ILE A 229 -16.34 -3.16 11.37
CA ILE A 229 -16.79 -4.56 11.49
C ILE A 229 -17.93 -4.65 12.52
N LEU A 230 -18.93 -5.50 12.25
CA LEU A 230 -19.99 -5.81 13.21
C LEU A 230 -19.40 -6.30 14.54
N ASP A 231 -19.70 -5.60 15.62
CA ASP A 231 -19.30 -5.99 16.97
C ASP A 231 -20.46 -6.72 17.68
N GLU A 232 -20.52 -8.03 17.50
CA GLU A 232 -21.50 -8.90 18.16
C GLU A 232 -21.33 -8.97 19.69
N SER A 233 -20.23 -8.43 20.24
CA SER A 233 -19.99 -8.40 21.68
C SER A 233 -20.54 -7.13 22.33
N TYR A 234 -20.83 -6.08 21.53
CA TYR A 234 -21.26 -4.79 22.05
C TYR A 234 -22.59 -4.88 22.77
N THR A 235 -22.61 -4.42 24.02
CA THR A 235 -23.82 -4.26 24.80
C THR A 235 -23.75 -2.91 25.53
N GLY A 236 -24.66 -2.00 25.18
CA GLY A 236 -24.63 -0.64 25.72
C GLY A 236 -25.52 0.32 24.96
N MET A 237 -25.37 1.60 25.30
CA MET A 237 -26.11 2.67 24.64
C MET A 237 -25.37 3.15 23.40
N ALA A 238 -26.03 3.13 22.26
CA ALA A 238 -25.54 3.71 21.00
C ALA A 238 -26.60 4.69 20.43
N SER A 239 -26.16 5.60 19.56
CA SER A 239 -27.04 6.59 18.97
C SER A 239 -26.97 6.57 17.45
N ASN A 240 -28.07 6.93 16.81
CA ASN A 240 -28.19 7.20 15.39
C ASN A 240 -29.06 8.49 15.20
N GLU A 241 -29.40 8.81 13.96
CA GLU A 241 -30.22 9.98 13.63
C GLU A 241 -31.62 9.98 14.25
N TYR A 242 -32.12 8.83 14.72
CA TYR A 242 -33.44 8.68 15.35
C TYR A 242 -33.38 8.72 16.88
N GLY A 243 -32.19 8.68 17.49
CA GLY A 243 -32.04 8.81 18.95
C GLY A 243 -31.05 7.82 19.57
N TRP A 244 -31.26 7.55 20.87
CA TRP A 244 -30.45 6.63 21.67
C TRP A 244 -31.14 5.28 21.81
N TRP A 245 -30.40 4.22 21.62
CA TRP A 245 -30.85 2.84 21.64
C TRP A 245 -29.96 1.99 22.55
N TYR A 246 -30.57 1.02 23.23
CA TYR A 246 -29.80 0.05 23.99
C TYR A 246 -29.58 -1.19 23.11
N MET A 247 -28.35 -1.44 22.79
CA MET A 247 -27.92 -2.58 21.96
C MET A 247 -27.57 -3.77 22.85
N THR A 248 -27.80 -4.98 22.36
CA THR A 248 -27.41 -6.22 23.02
C THR A 248 -26.81 -7.16 21.98
N ASN A 249 -25.56 -7.61 22.17
CA ASN A 249 -24.86 -8.43 21.20
C ASN A 249 -24.81 -7.82 19.78
N GLY A 250 -24.52 -6.51 19.72
CA GLY A 250 -24.39 -5.76 18.47
C GLY A 250 -25.72 -5.44 17.75
N THR A 251 -26.88 -5.75 18.33
CA THR A 251 -28.20 -5.58 17.70
C THR A 251 -29.19 -4.84 18.59
#